data_276c4db592cfd2d0dac54cc4af97ff4f
#
_entry.id   276c4db592cfd2d0dac54cc4af97ff4f
#
_cell.length_a   1.000
_cell.length_b   1.000
_cell.length_c   1.000
_cell.angle_alpha   90.00
_cell.angle_beta   90.00
_cell.angle_gamma   90.00
#
_symmetry.space_group_name_H-M   'P 1'
#
loop_
_entity.id
_entity.type
_entity.pdbx_description
1 polymer ?
#
loop_
_entity_poly.entity_id
_entity_poly.type
_entity_poly.pdbx_seq_one_letter_code
_entity_poly.pdbx_strand_id
1 'polypeptide(L)'
;MGLDFGIQKKRKGENYAGLSWEDAHDSWCNCHEVKRIFKETIEFNDTGYYPISIGAMQILIKKLSDELQKVDFNKMDEVDEYSVNKLLCAIEDLSKIINDAIWDYQEGIEYEYRVFDSF
;
A
#
# COMPACT_ATOMS: atom_id res chain seq x y z
N MET A 1 -18.29 0.12 10.21
CA MET A 1 -17.79 0.59 8.95
C MET A 1 -16.31 0.35 8.83
N GLY A 2 -15.92 -0.45 7.88
CA GLY A 2 -14.51 -0.75 7.66
C GLY A 2 -13.74 0.47 7.18
N LEU A 3 -12.64 0.75 7.84
CA LEU A 3 -11.69 1.75 7.39
C LEU A 3 -10.75 1.04 6.40
N ASP A 4 -11.24 0.82 5.19
CA ASP A 4 -10.48 0.15 4.16
C ASP A 4 -9.61 1.17 3.43
N PHE A 5 -8.38 0.81 3.19
CA PHE A 5 -7.52 1.55 2.28
C PHE A 5 -6.59 0.59 1.56
N GLY A 6 -5.99 1.03 0.50
CA GLY A 6 -5.12 0.18 -0.27
C GLY A 6 -4.61 0.88 -1.51
N ILE A 7 -4.03 0.11 -2.41
CA ILE A 7 -3.44 0.62 -3.64
C ILE A 7 -4.23 0.09 -4.84
N GLN A 8 -4.53 0.99 -5.75
CA GLN A 8 -5.17 0.69 -7.02
C GLN A 8 -4.21 1.02 -8.14
N LYS A 9 -4.36 0.35 -9.26
CA LYS A 9 -3.56 0.58 -10.45
C LYS A 9 -4.43 0.77 -11.68
N LYS A 10 -3.90 1.52 -12.64
CA LYS A 10 -4.52 1.75 -13.93
C LYS A 10 -3.43 1.80 -14.99
N ARG A 11 -3.66 1.13 -16.11
CA ARG A 11 -2.68 1.10 -17.20
C ARG A 11 -2.48 2.49 -17.79
N LYS A 12 -1.21 2.89 -17.95
CA LYS A 12 -0.83 4.17 -18.55
C LYS A 12 -0.89 4.12 -20.07
N GLY A 13 -1.14 5.29 -20.64
CA GLY A 13 -1.07 5.50 -22.08
C GLY A 13 -2.27 4.90 -22.79
N GLU A 14 -2.59 5.23 -23.93
CA GLU A 14 -3.69 4.82 -24.79
C GLU A 14 -5.09 5.02 -24.20
N ASN A 15 -5.93 5.56 -25.00
CA ASN A 15 -7.35 5.74 -24.72
C ASN A 15 -8.05 4.39 -24.73
N TYR A 16 -7.85 3.59 -23.70
CA TYR A 16 -8.76 2.47 -23.48
C TYR A 16 -10.05 3.06 -22.89
N ALA A 17 -10.98 3.38 -23.75
CA ALA A 17 -12.31 3.77 -23.32
C ALA A 17 -12.84 2.65 -22.41
N GLY A 18 -13.10 2.98 -21.15
CA GLY A 18 -13.64 2.03 -20.19
C GLY A 18 -12.66 1.40 -19.22
N LEU A 19 -11.36 1.75 -19.26
CA LEU A 19 -10.43 1.30 -18.23
C LEU A 19 -10.69 2.05 -16.93
N SER A 20 -11.08 1.31 -15.92
CA SER A 20 -11.22 1.82 -14.57
C SER A 20 -10.02 1.41 -13.72
N TRP A 21 -9.87 2.06 -12.59
CA TRP A 21 -8.90 1.65 -11.60
C TRP A 21 -9.27 0.27 -11.06
N GLU A 22 -8.26 -0.60 -10.89
CA GLU A 22 -8.44 -1.92 -10.30
C GLU A 22 -7.60 -2.05 -9.03
N ASP A 23 -8.04 -2.90 -8.13
CA ASP A 23 -7.29 -3.16 -6.90
C ASP A 23 -5.99 -3.90 -7.23
N ALA A 24 -4.87 -3.41 -6.73
CA ALA A 24 -3.57 -4.04 -6.92
C ALA A 24 -3.33 -5.17 -5.90
N HIS A 25 -4.10 -5.21 -4.83
CA HIS A 25 -4.06 -6.23 -3.79
C HIS A 25 -5.38 -6.19 -3.01
N ASP A 26 -5.59 -7.15 -2.12
CA ASP A 26 -6.73 -7.10 -1.19
C ASP A 26 -6.57 -5.91 -0.26
N SER A 27 -7.62 -5.10 -0.11
CA SER A 27 -7.55 -3.90 0.71
C SER A 27 -7.19 -4.21 2.17
N TRP A 28 -6.52 -3.25 2.80
CA TRP A 28 -6.15 -3.34 4.21
C TRP A 28 -7.29 -2.79 5.06
N CYS A 29 -7.80 -3.62 5.97
CA CYS A 29 -8.90 -3.26 6.86
C CYS A 29 -8.39 -2.94 8.25
N ASN A 30 -8.84 -1.83 8.82
CA ASN A 30 -8.54 -1.44 10.21
C ASN A 30 -7.04 -1.43 10.52
N CYS A 31 -6.23 -1.00 9.56
CA CYS A 31 -4.77 -0.97 9.68
C CYS A 31 -4.30 0.44 10.05
N HIS A 32 -4.62 0.92 11.26
CA HIS A 32 -4.33 2.29 11.68
C HIS A 32 -2.85 2.63 11.65
N GLU A 33 -1.99 1.71 12.08
CA GLU A 33 -0.53 1.90 12.06
C GLU A 33 -0.01 2.04 10.64
N VAL A 34 -0.45 1.17 9.74
CA VAL A 34 -0.06 1.21 8.33
C VAL A 34 -0.52 2.53 7.71
N LYS A 35 -1.75 2.93 7.97
CA LYS A 35 -2.30 4.18 7.44
C LYS A 35 -1.54 5.40 7.96
N ARG A 36 -1.16 5.40 9.23
CA ARG A 36 -0.35 6.47 9.82
C ARG A 36 0.96 6.62 9.07
N ILE A 37 1.64 5.51 8.79
CA ILE A 37 2.91 5.51 8.09
C ILE A 37 2.75 6.02 6.65
N PHE A 38 1.66 5.66 5.98
CA PHE A 38 1.33 6.20 4.67
C PHE A 38 1.17 7.72 4.70
N LYS A 39 0.46 8.24 5.71
CA LYS A 39 0.25 9.68 5.87
C LYS A 39 1.54 10.46 6.14
N GLU A 40 2.52 9.81 6.73
CA GLU A 40 3.85 10.41 6.96
C GLU A 40 4.69 10.47 5.68
N THR A 41 4.36 9.68 4.69
CA THR A 41 5.17 9.50 3.48
C THR A 41 4.58 10.19 2.26
N ILE A 42 3.26 10.12 2.09
CA ILE A 42 2.55 10.77 0.98
C ILE A 42 1.52 11.73 1.53
N GLU A 43 1.22 12.74 0.72
CA GLU A 43 0.28 13.78 1.12
C GLU A 43 -1.16 13.30 0.91
N PHE A 44 -1.94 13.27 2.00
CA PHE A 44 -3.36 12.98 1.95
C PHE A 44 -4.14 14.30 1.90
N ASN A 45 -5.19 14.30 1.10
CA ASN A 45 -6.15 15.41 1.05
C ASN A 45 -7.56 14.84 1.27
N ASP A 46 -8.60 15.58 0.94
CA ASP A 46 -9.98 15.17 1.20
C ASP A 46 -10.62 14.35 0.08
N THR A 47 -9.87 14.00 -0.97
CA THR A 47 -10.44 13.29 -2.12
C THR A 47 -10.62 11.80 -1.91
N GLY A 48 -9.86 11.20 -1.00
CA GLY A 48 -9.84 9.75 -0.81
C GLY A 48 -8.97 9.00 -1.82
N TYR A 49 -8.32 9.70 -2.75
CA TYR A 49 -7.47 9.12 -3.77
C TYR A 49 -6.18 9.93 -3.89
N TYR A 50 -5.05 9.26 -3.73
CA TYR A 50 -3.75 9.92 -3.66
C TYR A 50 -2.74 9.22 -4.57
N PRO A 51 -2.12 9.92 -5.54
CA PRO A 51 -1.10 9.31 -6.37
C PRO A 51 0.06 8.77 -5.54
N ILE A 52 0.59 7.63 -5.93
CA ILE A 52 1.74 7.04 -5.26
C ILE A 52 2.70 6.46 -6.32
N SER A 53 3.99 6.73 -6.15
CA SER A 53 5.02 6.21 -7.02
C SER A 53 5.61 4.91 -6.46
N ILE A 54 6.30 4.16 -7.32
CA ILE A 54 7.05 2.97 -6.88
C ILE A 54 8.13 3.37 -5.87
N GLY A 55 8.79 4.51 -6.06
CA GLY A 55 9.77 5.02 -5.11
C GLY A 55 9.17 5.27 -3.72
N ALA A 56 7.95 5.83 -3.68
CA ALA A 56 7.24 6.03 -2.41
C ALA A 56 6.88 4.69 -1.76
N MET A 57 6.51 3.68 -2.55
CA MET A 57 6.24 2.34 -2.03
C MET A 57 7.49 1.72 -1.39
N GLN A 58 8.66 1.93 -1.98
CA GLN A 58 9.93 1.47 -1.41
C GLN A 58 10.24 2.14 -0.08
N ILE A 59 9.98 3.44 0.03
CA ILE A 59 10.13 4.18 1.28
C ILE A 59 9.16 3.65 2.34
N LEU A 60 7.93 3.35 1.94
CA LEU A 60 6.92 2.77 2.84
C LEU A 60 7.36 1.42 3.38
N ILE A 61 7.89 0.55 2.53
CA ILE A 61 8.39 -0.76 2.97
C ILE A 61 9.46 -0.59 4.04
N LYS A 62 10.39 0.36 3.84
CA LYS A 62 11.43 0.62 4.81
C LYS A 62 10.85 1.12 6.14
N LYS A 63 9.92 2.06 6.10
CA LYS A 63 9.30 2.59 7.31
C LYS A 63 8.49 1.54 8.06
N LEU A 64 7.76 0.70 7.33
CA LEU A 64 7.01 -0.40 7.92
C LEU A 64 7.96 -1.41 8.59
N SER A 65 9.07 -1.71 7.93
CA SER A 65 10.09 -2.61 8.48
C SER A 65 10.73 -2.02 9.74
N ASP A 66 10.99 -0.72 9.75
CA ASP A 66 11.55 -0.03 10.93
C ASP A 66 10.57 -0.10 12.12
N GLU A 67 9.27 0.01 11.85
CA GLU A 67 8.25 -0.15 12.91
C GLU A 67 8.24 -1.57 13.49
N LEU A 68 8.42 -2.59 12.63
CA LEU A 68 8.53 -3.97 13.10
C LEU A 68 9.73 -4.17 14.02
N GLN A 69 10.85 -3.50 13.75
CA GLN A 69 12.04 -3.63 14.57
C GLN A 69 11.87 -3.07 15.99
N LYS A 70 10.90 -2.19 16.19
CA LYS A 70 10.59 -1.63 17.50
C LYS A 70 9.79 -2.58 18.39
N VAL A 71 9.27 -3.65 17.84
CA VAL A 71 8.42 -4.60 18.58
C VAL A 71 9.30 -5.53 19.39
N ASP A 72 8.99 -5.66 20.67
CA ASP A 72 9.63 -6.66 21.55
C ASP A 72 8.83 -7.96 21.47
N PHE A 73 9.30 -8.91 20.67
CA PHE A 73 8.61 -10.18 20.44
C PHE A 73 8.51 -11.04 21.71
N ASN A 74 9.31 -10.76 22.73
CA ASN A 74 9.25 -11.48 24.00
C ASN A 74 8.15 -10.97 24.92
N LYS A 75 7.59 -9.81 24.62
CA LYS A 75 6.56 -9.15 25.43
C LYS A 75 5.27 -8.87 24.67
N MET A 76 5.09 -9.55 23.53
CA MET A 76 3.90 -9.36 22.69
C MET A 76 2.64 -9.91 23.35
N ASP A 77 1.60 -9.10 23.40
CA ASP A 77 0.24 -9.55 23.70
C ASP A 77 -0.54 -9.76 22.37
N GLU A 78 -1.83 -10.10 22.48
CA GLU A 78 -2.67 -10.33 21.30
C GLU A 78 -2.85 -9.10 20.43
N VAL A 79 -2.86 -7.91 21.03
CA VAL A 79 -3.00 -6.64 20.30
C VAL A 79 -1.75 -6.37 19.48
N ASP A 80 -0.57 -6.59 20.09
CA ASP A 80 0.71 -6.42 19.40
C ASP A 80 0.85 -7.42 18.25
N GLU A 81 0.42 -8.67 18.47
CA GLU A 81 0.43 -9.70 17.43
C GLU A 81 -0.43 -9.27 16.22
N TYR A 82 -1.61 -8.73 16.48
CA TYR A 82 -2.50 -8.24 15.45
C TYR A 82 -1.84 -7.11 14.64
N SER A 83 -1.23 -6.15 15.32
CA SER A 83 -0.54 -5.02 14.70
C SER A 83 0.65 -5.48 13.86
N VAL A 84 1.44 -6.42 14.38
CA VAL A 84 2.57 -7.00 13.67
C VAL A 84 2.12 -7.69 12.37
N ASN A 85 1.04 -8.47 12.44
CA ASN A 85 0.49 -9.13 11.25
C ASN A 85 0.04 -8.14 10.19
N LYS A 86 -0.56 -7.03 10.59
CA LYS A 86 -0.98 -5.98 9.65
C LYS A 86 0.22 -5.31 8.97
N LEU A 87 1.28 -5.04 9.72
CA LEU A 87 2.52 -4.49 9.17
C LEU A 87 3.15 -5.46 8.16
N LEU A 88 3.23 -6.74 8.51
CA LEU A 88 3.79 -7.76 7.62
C LEU A 88 2.97 -7.91 6.34
N CYS A 89 1.64 -7.93 6.43
CA CYS A 89 0.78 -8.01 5.26
C CYS A 89 1.00 -6.82 4.32
N ALA A 90 1.13 -5.62 4.87
CA ALA A 90 1.37 -4.43 4.05
C ALA A 90 2.72 -4.48 3.35
N ILE A 91 3.77 -4.95 4.04
CA ILE A 91 5.10 -5.11 3.45
C ILE A 91 5.05 -6.13 2.29
N GLU A 92 4.41 -7.26 2.49
CA GLU A 92 4.27 -8.29 1.47
C GLU A 92 3.51 -7.77 0.25
N ASP A 93 2.39 -7.11 0.47
CA ASP A 93 1.56 -6.57 -0.61
C ASP A 93 2.29 -5.51 -1.41
N LEU A 94 2.98 -4.57 -0.75
CA LEU A 94 3.78 -3.56 -1.43
C LEU A 94 4.93 -4.18 -2.23
N SER A 95 5.60 -5.17 -1.66
CA SER A 95 6.69 -5.87 -2.33
C SER A 95 6.20 -6.58 -3.59
N LYS A 96 5.02 -7.19 -3.52
CA LYS A 96 4.40 -7.85 -4.66
C LYS A 96 4.04 -6.85 -5.77
N ILE A 97 3.45 -5.72 -5.38
CA ILE A 97 3.09 -4.68 -6.34
C ILE A 97 4.34 -4.18 -7.08
N ILE A 98 5.42 -3.93 -6.36
CA ILE A 98 6.68 -3.49 -6.95
C ILE A 98 7.23 -4.56 -7.91
N ASN A 99 7.22 -5.81 -7.49
CA ASN A 99 7.71 -6.91 -8.30
C ASN A 99 6.90 -7.06 -9.59
N ASP A 100 5.58 -7.01 -9.48
CA ASP A 100 4.68 -7.07 -10.64
C ASP A 100 4.92 -5.87 -11.58
N ALA A 101 5.15 -4.69 -11.02
CA ALA A 101 5.43 -3.49 -11.81
C ALA A 101 6.73 -3.63 -12.62
N ILE A 102 7.75 -4.24 -12.05
CA ILE A 102 9.02 -4.48 -12.73
C ILE A 102 8.82 -5.45 -13.90
N TRP A 103 8.10 -6.55 -13.68
CA TRP A 103 7.78 -7.52 -14.73
C TRP A 103 6.97 -6.88 -15.85
N ASP A 104 5.94 -6.12 -15.51
CA ASP A 104 5.09 -5.43 -16.48
C ASP A 104 5.91 -4.43 -17.31
N TYR A 105 6.78 -3.67 -16.66
CA TYR A 105 7.63 -2.71 -17.34
C TYR A 105 8.56 -3.38 -18.35
N GLN A 106 9.11 -4.54 -18.01
CA GLN A 106 9.97 -5.32 -18.93
C GLN A 106 9.20 -5.79 -20.17
N GLU A 107 7.88 -5.96 -20.03
CA GLU A 107 7.01 -6.33 -21.15
C GLU A 107 6.40 -5.12 -21.86
N GLY A 108 6.85 -3.92 -21.53
CA GLY A 108 6.37 -2.69 -22.13
C GLY A 108 5.04 -2.19 -21.59
N ILE A 109 4.62 -2.69 -20.44
CA ILE A 109 3.36 -2.30 -19.81
C ILE A 109 3.67 -1.44 -18.59
N GLU A 110 3.15 -0.21 -18.57
CA GLU A 110 3.27 0.69 -17.43
C GLU A 110 1.92 0.91 -16.78
N TYR A 111 1.92 0.96 -15.46
CA TYR A 111 0.75 1.30 -14.66
C TYR A 111 1.00 2.58 -13.89
N GLU A 112 -0.06 3.33 -13.64
CA GLU A 112 -0.06 4.37 -12.63
C GLU A 112 -0.76 3.83 -11.39
N TYR A 113 -0.38 4.32 -10.22
CA TYR A 113 -0.85 3.82 -8.93
C TYR A 113 -1.41 4.95 -8.10
N ARG A 114 -2.41 4.63 -7.30
CA ARG A 114 -2.97 5.56 -6.31
C ARG A 114 -3.35 4.82 -5.04
N VAL A 115 -3.28 5.52 -3.93
CA VAL A 115 -3.87 5.04 -2.68
C VAL A 115 -5.34 5.43 -2.69
N PHE A 116 -6.22 4.51 -2.32
CA PHE A 116 -7.60 4.83 -2.03
C PHE A 116 -7.82 4.72 -0.52
N ASP A 117 -8.63 5.61 0.01
CA ASP A 117 -8.96 5.68 1.43
C ASP A 117 -10.46 5.77 1.58
N SER A 118 -11.05 4.73 2.12
CA SER A 118 -12.49 4.64 2.39
C SER A 118 -12.73 5.13 3.83
N PHE A 119 -13.40 6.25 3.96
CA PHE A 119 -13.69 6.86 5.26
C PHE A 119 -14.79 6.15 6.03
#